data_abbc655b45fda5f2da4c35d02a3316cb
#
_entry.id   abbc655b45fda5f2da4c35d02a3316cb
#
_cell.length_a   1.000
_cell.length_b   1.000
_cell.length_c   1.000
_cell.angle_alpha   90.00
_cell.angle_beta   90.00
_cell.angle_gamma   90.00
#
_symmetry.space_group_name_H-M   'P 1'
#
loop_
_entity.id
_entity.type
_entity.pdbx_description
1 polymer ?
#
loop_
_entity_poly.entity_id
_entity_poly.type
_entity_poly.pdbx_seq_one_letter_code
_entity_poly.pdbx_strand_id
1 'polypeptide(L)'
;MSKYEKAYLYFDTNFLECRHSGKSLYLSQFTVNPSYYEIEDMIFNMGLTDKVELCIPDVVWLELQEHLIKHFKSEKSSMESKINAFRKSFGNLAEIYCEFKDCVDDSDYKNYVSEIAQDFLDNPRVNSKIIPCPKDENSMKMIIDQAIHSIRPFRVAKAGSKEYSDAGFKDALIFHTILTHTNEQLGILISNDNDFSELFNGEYASNLKMCNNVKDVRNILSQEFNITIADMVETLLHTDDYLIQRILSECEFDKNTHMDSLSIKSCKSNEDNAEVSFKALINGIQYSFDIEYNLNAKELLNASCEIIDETEAD
;
A
#
# COMPACT_ATOMS: atom_id res chain seq x y z
N MET A 1 -15.51 -3.96 -21.87
CA MET A 1 -15.35 -2.59 -21.35
C MET A 1 -15.37 -2.66 -19.83
N SER A 2 -14.45 -1.96 -19.19
CA SER A 2 -14.41 -1.82 -17.73
C SER A 2 -15.73 -1.22 -17.23
N LYS A 3 -16.20 -1.68 -16.07
CA LYS A 3 -17.40 -1.14 -15.42
C LYS A 3 -17.19 0.27 -14.85
N TYR A 4 -15.94 0.56 -14.46
CA TYR A 4 -15.52 1.82 -13.86
C TYR A 4 -14.46 2.51 -14.71
N GLU A 5 -14.44 3.83 -14.70
CA GLU A 5 -13.38 4.61 -15.35
C GLU A 5 -12.16 4.74 -14.44
N LYS A 6 -12.41 4.84 -13.12
CA LYS A 6 -11.37 4.98 -12.08
C LYS A 6 -11.63 4.07 -10.90
N ALA A 7 -10.56 3.80 -10.16
CA ALA A 7 -10.61 3.19 -8.85
C ALA A 7 -9.83 4.02 -7.82
N TYR A 8 -10.32 4.02 -6.60
CA TYR A 8 -9.68 4.64 -5.45
C TYR A 8 -9.33 3.57 -4.43
N LEU A 9 -8.05 3.43 -4.11
CA LEU A 9 -7.58 2.52 -3.07
C LEU A 9 -7.36 3.31 -1.78
N TYR A 10 -8.11 2.98 -0.75
CA TYR A 10 -8.03 3.60 0.56
C TYR A 10 -7.30 2.70 1.52
N PHE A 11 -6.44 3.29 2.33
CA PHE A 11 -5.66 2.57 3.32
C PHE A 11 -6.16 2.88 4.72
N ASP A 12 -6.29 1.83 5.52
CA ASP A 12 -6.54 1.93 6.95
C ASP A 12 -5.22 2.04 7.73
N THR A 13 -5.28 2.59 8.94
CA THR A 13 -4.14 2.71 9.85
C THR A 13 -3.45 1.38 10.09
N ASN A 14 -4.22 0.31 10.35
CA ASN A 14 -3.70 -1.03 10.60
C ASN A 14 -2.91 -1.62 9.44
N PHE A 15 -3.21 -1.21 8.21
CA PHE A 15 -2.48 -1.65 7.04
C PHE A 15 -1.21 -0.82 6.81
N LEU A 16 -1.29 0.51 6.99
CA LEU A 16 -0.15 1.41 6.78
C LEU A 16 0.86 1.40 7.92
N GLU A 17 0.44 1.05 9.13
CA GLU A 17 1.29 1.15 10.31
C GLU A 17 2.53 0.28 10.20
N CYS A 18 3.70 0.91 10.34
CA CYS A 18 4.96 0.22 10.46
C CYS A 18 5.32 0.06 11.94
N ARG A 19 5.38 -1.18 12.45
CA ARG A 19 5.75 -1.43 13.85
C ARG A 19 7.17 -0.94 14.11
N HIS A 20 7.31 0.02 15.04
CA HIS A 20 8.56 0.70 15.36
C HIS A 20 9.34 0.07 16.53
N SER A 21 8.96 -1.12 17.01
CA SER A 21 9.66 -1.77 18.13
C SER A 21 11.15 -1.92 17.85
N GLY A 22 11.98 -1.35 18.73
CA GLY A 22 13.45 -1.39 18.62
C GLY A 22 14.06 -0.43 17.60
N LYS A 23 13.29 0.45 16.95
CA LYS A 23 13.80 1.48 16.04
C LYS A 23 14.06 2.80 16.78
N SER A 24 14.89 3.66 16.17
CA SER A 24 15.09 5.02 16.65
C SER A 24 13.77 5.79 16.68
N LEU A 25 13.58 6.63 17.70
CA LEU A 25 12.47 7.58 17.75
C LEU A 25 12.60 8.69 16.70
N TYR A 26 13.85 9.01 16.33
CA TYR A 26 14.15 9.98 15.28
C TYR A 26 14.45 9.24 13.98
N LEU A 27 13.42 9.08 13.18
CA LEU A 27 13.50 8.47 11.86
C LEU A 27 14.04 9.50 10.86
N SER A 28 14.84 9.06 9.90
CA SER A 28 15.29 9.94 8.81
C SER A 28 14.17 10.29 7.84
N GLN A 29 13.08 9.50 7.84
CA GLN A 29 11.91 9.71 7.00
C GLN A 29 10.69 9.06 7.64
N PHE A 30 9.50 9.54 7.31
CA PHE A 30 8.25 8.86 7.66
C PHE A 30 8.18 7.52 6.93
N THR A 31 7.83 6.45 7.64
CA THR A 31 7.80 5.09 7.08
C THR A 31 6.42 4.48 7.19
N VAL A 32 5.96 3.91 6.10
CA VAL A 32 4.75 3.10 6.04
C VAL A 32 5.09 1.63 5.80
N ASN A 33 4.12 0.76 5.96
CA ASN A 33 4.26 -0.67 5.71
C ASN A 33 4.78 -0.92 4.27
N PRO A 34 5.78 -1.79 4.07
CA PRO A 34 6.29 -2.12 2.74
C PRO A 34 5.22 -2.55 1.72
N SER A 35 4.14 -3.20 2.15
CA SER A 35 3.04 -3.60 1.27
C SER A 35 2.34 -2.42 0.57
N TYR A 36 2.48 -1.19 1.09
CA TYR A 36 2.06 0.00 0.39
C TYR A 36 2.81 0.16 -0.95
N TYR A 37 4.13 0.04 -0.92
CA TYR A 37 4.97 0.14 -2.14
C TYR A 37 4.77 -1.04 -3.09
N GLU A 38 4.48 -2.24 -2.55
CA GLU A 38 4.10 -3.39 -3.36
C GLU A 38 2.82 -3.14 -4.17
N ILE A 39 1.86 -2.39 -3.59
CA ILE A 39 0.63 -1.98 -4.28
C ILE A 39 0.93 -0.94 -5.37
N GLU A 40 1.78 0.06 -5.10
CA GLU A 40 2.20 1.03 -6.13
C GLU A 40 2.84 0.33 -7.33
N ASP A 41 3.81 -0.53 -7.08
CA ASP A 41 4.48 -1.32 -8.10
C ASP A 41 3.50 -2.21 -8.88
N MET A 42 2.55 -2.83 -8.17
CA MET A 42 1.53 -3.67 -8.79
C MET A 42 0.64 -2.86 -9.74
N ILE A 43 0.18 -1.68 -9.33
CA ILE A 43 -0.63 -0.78 -10.17
C ILE A 43 0.13 -0.38 -11.43
N PHE A 44 1.41 -0.03 -11.27
CA PHE A 44 2.30 0.29 -12.39
C PHE A 44 2.41 -0.90 -13.35
N ASN A 45 2.69 -2.11 -12.85
CA ASN A 45 2.84 -3.33 -13.64
C ASN A 45 1.53 -3.78 -14.32
N MET A 46 0.39 -3.36 -13.79
CA MET A 46 -0.92 -3.59 -14.42
C MET A 46 -1.28 -2.53 -15.48
N GLY A 47 -0.43 -1.52 -15.69
CA GLY A 47 -0.74 -0.41 -16.62
C GLY A 47 -1.94 0.44 -16.16
N LEU A 48 -2.17 0.53 -14.84
CA LEU A 48 -3.34 1.21 -14.27
C LEU A 48 -3.00 2.54 -13.59
N THR A 49 -1.80 3.07 -13.77
CA THR A 49 -1.33 4.30 -13.09
C THR A 49 -2.26 5.50 -13.30
N ASP A 50 -2.85 5.63 -14.49
CA ASP A 50 -3.77 6.74 -14.81
C ASP A 50 -5.22 6.48 -14.34
N LYS A 51 -5.54 5.24 -13.93
CA LYS A 51 -6.90 4.82 -13.56
C LYS A 51 -7.07 4.55 -12.07
N VAL A 52 -5.99 4.26 -11.37
CA VAL A 52 -6.01 3.93 -9.94
C VAL A 52 -5.31 5.02 -9.15
N GLU A 53 -6.00 5.56 -8.15
CA GLU A 53 -5.51 6.60 -7.27
C GLU A 53 -5.38 6.05 -5.84
N LEU A 54 -4.22 6.25 -5.21
CA LEU A 54 -3.97 5.86 -3.83
C LEU A 54 -4.44 6.98 -2.90
N CYS A 55 -5.26 6.64 -1.92
CA CYS A 55 -5.95 7.59 -1.06
C CYS A 55 -5.74 7.24 0.41
N ILE A 56 -5.36 8.21 1.22
CA ILE A 56 -5.25 8.07 2.66
C ILE A 56 -6.26 9.01 3.30
N PRO A 57 -7.29 8.52 4.02
CA PRO A 57 -8.17 9.39 4.79
C PRO A 57 -7.36 10.25 5.78
N ASP A 58 -7.69 11.51 5.95
CA ASP A 58 -6.95 12.42 6.82
C ASP A 58 -6.91 11.96 8.26
N VAL A 59 -7.98 11.33 8.75
CA VAL A 59 -8.01 10.72 10.10
C VAL A 59 -6.99 9.60 10.25
N VAL A 60 -6.77 8.77 9.22
CA VAL A 60 -5.74 7.73 9.21
C VAL A 60 -4.35 8.36 9.25
N TRP A 61 -4.13 9.39 8.43
CA TRP A 61 -2.86 10.10 8.38
C TRP A 61 -2.49 10.76 9.71
N LEU A 62 -3.46 11.39 10.37
CA LEU A 62 -3.28 11.97 11.70
C LEU A 62 -3.05 10.89 12.77
N GLU A 63 -3.73 9.75 12.67
CA GLU A 63 -3.54 8.64 13.62
C GLU A 63 -2.14 8.03 13.53
N LEU A 64 -1.60 7.82 12.33
CA LEU A 64 -0.23 7.35 12.13
C LEU A 64 0.80 8.28 12.78
N GLN A 65 0.62 9.60 12.65
CA GLN A 65 1.46 10.59 13.32
C GLN A 65 1.31 10.53 14.84
N GLU A 66 0.09 10.42 15.33
CA GLU A 66 -0.19 10.33 16.77
C GLU A 66 0.38 9.05 17.40
N HIS A 67 0.45 7.94 16.65
CA HIS A 67 1.11 6.71 17.11
C HIS A 67 2.61 6.92 17.36
N LEU A 68 3.32 7.66 16.51
CA LEU A 68 4.73 8.04 16.73
C LEU A 68 4.87 8.93 17.97
N ILE A 69 3.99 9.92 18.14
CA ILE A 69 4.01 10.83 19.28
C ILE A 69 3.74 10.07 20.59
N LYS A 70 2.78 9.15 20.61
CA LYS A 70 2.49 8.30 21.77
C LYS A 70 3.66 7.38 22.10
N HIS A 71 4.31 6.81 21.07
CA HIS A 71 5.50 5.97 21.25
C HIS A 71 6.64 6.77 21.91
N PHE A 72 6.92 7.98 21.42
CA PHE A 72 7.91 8.88 22.01
C PHE A 72 7.61 9.16 23.49
N LYS A 73 6.36 9.55 23.83
CA LYS A 73 5.95 9.82 25.22
C LYS A 73 6.13 8.60 26.13
N SER A 74 5.79 7.42 25.62
CA SER A 74 5.94 6.16 26.35
C SER A 74 7.41 5.84 26.63
N GLU A 75 8.28 5.96 25.63
CA GLU A 75 9.73 5.70 25.77
C GLU A 75 10.39 6.72 26.69
N LYS A 76 10.05 8.00 26.55
CA LYS A 76 10.51 9.08 27.45
C LYS A 76 10.15 8.78 28.92
N SER A 77 8.89 8.47 29.19
CA SER A 77 8.41 8.11 30.53
C SER A 77 9.09 6.84 31.09
N SER A 78 9.28 5.82 30.24
CA SER A 78 10.00 4.59 30.60
C SER A 78 11.44 4.88 30.99
N MET A 79 12.14 5.73 30.24
CA MET A 79 13.51 6.12 30.51
C MET A 79 13.62 6.93 31.82
N GLU A 80 12.74 7.92 32.02
CA GLU A 80 12.69 8.70 33.28
C GLU A 80 12.47 7.80 34.48
N SER A 81 11.59 6.81 34.37
CA SER A 81 11.33 5.83 35.43
C SER A 81 12.57 4.99 35.75
N LYS A 82 13.31 4.54 34.72
CA LYS A 82 14.56 3.78 34.89
C LYS A 82 15.65 4.62 35.56
N ILE A 83 15.82 5.87 35.15
CA ILE A 83 16.79 6.81 35.76
C ILE A 83 16.45 7.04 37.22
N ASN A 84 15.17 7.26 37.55
CA ASN A 84 14.72 7.47 38.91
C ASN A 84 14.91 6.22 39.78
N ALA A 85 14.63 5.03 39.26
CA ALA A 85 14.90 3.76 39.94
C ALA A 85 16.38 3.57 40.21
N PHE A 86 17.26 3.88 39.23
CA PHE A 86 18.70 3.84 39.40
C PHE A 86 19.18 4.80 40.49
N ARG A 87 18.74 6.07 40.45
CA ARG A 87 19.09 7.07 41.47
C ARG A 87 18.65 6.63 42.87
N LYS A 88 17.48 6.02 42.98
CA LYS A 88 16.97 5.48 44.24
C LYS A 88 17.81 4.32 44.77
N SER A 89 18.31 3.45 43.90
CA SER A 89 19.09 2.28 44.29
C SER A 89 20.53 2.60 44.65
N PHE A 90 21.16 3.55 43.98
CA PHE A 90 22.56 3.89 44.18
C PHE A 90 22.80 5.20 44.99
N GLY A 91 21.74 6.00 45.19
CA GLY A 91 21.86 7.25 45.95
C GLY A 91 22.90 8.18 45.39
N ASN A 92 23.76 8.70 46.29
CA ASN A 92 24.86 9.61 45.95
C ASN A 92 26.11 8.90 45.36
N LEU A 93 26.09 7.56 45.21
CA LEU A 93 27.24 6.78 44.71
C LEU A 93 27.38 6.81 43.19
N ALA A 94 26.35 7.21 42.49
CA ALA A 94 26.40 7.32 41.04
C ALA A 94 25.54 8.48 40.54
N GLU A 95 26.09 9.20 39.56
CA GLU A 95 25.37 10.23 38.82
C GLU A 95 25.18 9.76 37.39
N ILE A 96 23.95 9.85 36.88
CA ILE A 96 23.65 9.63 35.46
C ILE A 96 23.36 10.98 34.84
N TYR A 97 24.14 11.34 33.85
CA TYR A 97 23.90 12.48 32.99
C TYR A 97 23.28 11.99 31.69
N CYS A 98 22.04 12.45 31.39
CA CYS A 98 21.44 12.31 30.08
C CYS A 98 21.45 13.68 29.42
N GLU A 99 22.20 13.82 28.35
CA GLU A 99 22.20 15.02 27.54
C GLU A 99 21.39 14.74 26.26
N PHE A 100 20.25 15.41 26.15
CA PHE A 100 19.48 15.43 24.90
C PHE A 100 19.92 16.66 24.13
N LYS A 101 20.54 16.48 22.97
CA LYS A 101 21.02 17.60 22.16
C LYS A 101 19.89 18.39 21.51
N ASP A 102 18.86 17.67 21.06
CA ASP A 102 17.76 18.21 20.29
C ASP A 102 16.45 17.59 20.77
N CYS A 103 15.31 18.29 20.65
CA CYS A 103 13.96 17.75 20.86
C CYS A 103 13.75 17.07 22.23
N VAL A 104 13.69 17.85 23.26
CA VAL A 104 13.42 17.35 24.64
C VAL A 104 11.93 17.46 24.98
N ASP A 105 11.21 18.28 24.27
CA ASP A 105 9.86 18.71 24.50
C ASP A 105 8.87 17.92 23.62
N ASP A 106 7.69 17.64 24.12
CA ASP A 106 6.64 16.94 23.39
C ASP A 106 6.15 17.75 22.17
N SER A 107 6.21 19.08 22.24
CA SER A 107 5.86 19.98 21.12
C SER A 107 6.88 19.92 19.99
N ASP A 108 8.16 19.87 20.33
CA ASP A 108 9.24 19.76 19.35
C ASP A 108 9.17 18.43 18.59
N TYR A 109 8.91 17.34 19.33
CA TYR A 109 8.76 16.02 18.70
C TYR A 109 7.53 15.97 17.80
N LYS A 110 6.42 16.63 18.19
CA LYS A 110 5.23 16.74 17.35
C LYS A 110 5.53 17.49 16.04
N ASN A 111 6.26 18.60 16.13
CA ASN A 111 6.67 19.36 14.95
C ASN A 111 7.56 18.51 14.02
N TYR A 112 8.56 17.83 14.59
CA TYR A 112 9.41 16.91 13.86
C TYR A 112 8.61 15.81 13.14
N VAL A 113 7.65 15.16 13.80
CA VAL A 113 6.78 14.16 13.16
C VAL A 113 5.99 14.76 12.02
N SER A 114 5.46 15.98 12.19
CA SER A 114 4.72 16.67 11.13
C SER A 114 5.60 17.01 9.93
N GLU A 115 6.86 17.39 10.15
CA GLU A 115 7.83 17.68 9.08
C GLU A 115 8.14 16.42 8.26
N ILE A 116 8.54 15.31 8.90
CA ILE A 116 8.85 14.07 8.18
C ILE A 116 7.62 13.48 7.49
N ALA A 117 6.42 13.68 8.04
CA ALA A 117 5.17 13.26 7.43
C ALA A 117 4.86 14.11 6.18
N GLN A 118 5.14 15.42 6.21
CA GLN A 118 5.00 16.28 5.04
C GLN A 118 6.03 15.94 3.98
N ASP A 119 7.29 15.72 4.36
CA ASP A 119 8.36 15.29 3.44
C ASP A 119 8.00 13.98 2.72
N PHE A 120 7.31 13.07 3.41
CA PHE A 120 6.81 11.84 2.79
C PHE A 120 5.80 12.13 1.68
N LEU A 121 4.83 13.00 1.93
CA LEU A 121 3.81 13.38 0.94
C LEU A 121 4.39 14.18 -0.24
N ASP A 122 5.41 14.99 0.02
CA ASP A 122 6.09 15.82 -0.99
C ASP A 122 7.07 15.01 -1.84
N ASN A 123 7.33 13.74 -1.47
CA ASN A 123 8.19 12.86 -2.25
C ASN A 123 7.51 12.50 -3.58
N PRO A 124 8.11 12.84 -4.74
CA PRO A 124 7.51 12.57 -6.05
C PRO A 124 7.31 11.07 -6.37
N ARG A 125 7.91 10.18 -5.56
CA ARG A 125 7.71 8.73 -5.67
C ARG A 125 6.46 8.25 -4.92
N VAL A 126 5.89 9.09 -4.04
CA VAL A 126 4.68 8.77 -3.29
C VAL A 126 3.48 9.33 -4.04
N ASN A 127 2.65 8.47 -4.59
CA ASN A 127 1.51 8.88 -5.41
C ASN A 127 0.20 8.82 -4.60
N SER A 128 0.25 9.15 -3.31
CA SER A 128 -0.93 9.16 -2.45
C SER A 128 -1.50 10.55 -2.23
N LYS A 129 -2.84 10.60 -2.18
CA LYS A 129 -3.57 11.83 -1.81
C LYS A 129 -4.20 11.69 -0.44
N ILE A 130 -4.08 12.74 0.36
CA ILE A 130 -4.83 12.83 1.62
C ILE A 130 -6.25 13.28 1.31
N ILE A 131 -7.23 12.46 1.71
CA ILE A 131 -8.64 12.72 1.48
C ILE A 131 -9.25 13.26 2.77
N PRO A 132 -9.76 14.50 2.76
CA PRO A 132 -10.33 15.11 3.97
C PRO A 132 -11.60 14.40 4.39
N CYS A 133 -11.82 14.28 5.70
CA CYS A 133 -13.10 13.83 6.26
C CYS A 133 -14.25 14.73 5.80
N PRO A 134 -15.44 14.16 5.57
CA PRO A 134 -16.62 14.94 5.25
C PRO A 134 -16.96 15.90 6.40
N LYS A 135 -17.22 17.17 6.06
CA LYS A 135 -17.59 18.22 7.00
C LYS A 135 -19.02 18.73 6.77
N ASP A 136 -19.70 18.16 5.80
CA ASP A 136 -21.04 18.53 5.47
C ASP A 136 -22.07 18.04 6.53
N GLU A 137 -23.16 18.76 6.66
CA GLU A 137 -24.19 18.49 7.65
C GLU A 137 -24.82 17.10 7.50
N ASN A 138 -25.00 16.62 6.29
CA ASN A 138 -25.65 15.33 6.02
C ASN A 138 -24.75 14.17 6.49
N SER A 139 -23.48 14.18 6.12
CA SER A 139 -22.52 13.15 6.53
C SER A 139 -22.36 13.13 8.06
N MET A 140 -22.23 14.29 8.68
CA MET A 140 -22.13 14.38 10.14
C MET A 140 -23.41 13.90 10.85
N LYS A 141 -24.60 14.21 10.30
CA LYS A 141 -25.87 13.72 10.83
C LYS A 141 -25.96 12.19 10.72
N MET A 142 -25.53 11.59 9.62
CA MET A 142 -25.48 10.13 9.47
C MET A 142 -24.56 9.48 10.49
N ILE A 143 -23.36 10.03 10.73
CA ILE A 143 -22.40 9.53 11.73
C ILE A 143 -23.02 9.61 13.14
N ILE A 144 -23.67 10.72 13.47
CA ILE A 144 -24.34 10.91 14.76
C ILE A 144 -25.49 9.91 14.92
N ASP A 145 -26.30 9.71 13.89
CA ASP A 145 -27.41 8.76 13.90
C ASP A 145 -26.93 7.32 14.10
N GLN A 146 -25.86 6.92 13.39
CA GLN A 146 -25.19 5.64 13.59
C GLN A 146 -24.69 5.47 15.04
N ALA A 147 -24.09 6.52 15.61
CA ALA A 147 -23.61 6.48 16.99
C ALA A 147 -24.73 6.30 18.01
N ILE A 148 -25.84 7.06 17.85
CA ILE A 148 -27.01 6.99 18.74
C ILE A 148 -27.65 5.59 18.70
N HIS A 149 -27.73 4.99 17.52
CA HIS A 149 -28.39 3.70 17.35
C HIS A 149 -27.40 2.50 17.44
N SER A 150 -26.13 2.75 17.78
CA SER A 150 -25.08 1.72 17.86
C SER A 150 -24.99 0.87 16.59
N ILE A 151 -25.17 1.51 15.43
CA ILE A 151 -25.00 0.90 14.12
C ILE A 151 -23.50 0.88 13.83
N ARG A 152 -23.01 -0.22 13.28
CA ARG A 152 -21.59 -0.34 12.91
C ARG A 152 -21.13 0.86 12.06
N PRO A 153 -19.89 1.33 12.29
CA PRO A 153 -18.82 0.73 13.10
C PRO A 153 -18.91 1.00 14.63
N PHE A 154 -19.92 1.70 15.09
CA PHE A 154 -20.10 1.95 16.51
C PHE A 154 -20.44 0.67 17.26
N ARG A 155 -19.71 0.41 18.37
CA ARG A 155 -19.86 -0.81 19.17
C ARG A 155 -20.61 -0.50 20.45
N VAL A 156 -21.48 -1.42 20.86
CA VAL A 156 -22.03 -1.41 22.21
C VAL A 156 -20.95 -1.91 23.18
N ALA A 157 -20.55 -1.10 24.14
CA ALA A 157 -19.63 -1.51 25.20
C ALA A 157 -20.21 -2.72 25.94
N LYS A 158 -19.49 -3.84 25.97
CA LYS A 158 -19.87 -4.99 26.82
C LYS A 158 -19.67 -4.59 28.28
N ALA A 159 -20.70 -4.82 29.12
CA ALA A 159 -20.63 -4.55 30.55
C ALA A 159 -19.37 -5.20 31.16
N GLY A 160 -18.48 -4.41 31.77
CA GLY A 160 -17.25 -4.86 32.42
C GLY A 160 -15.97 -4.80 31.56
N SER A 161 -16.04 -4.41 30.27
CA SER A 161 -14.85 -4.14 29.48
C SER A 161 -14.36 -2.69 29.72
N LYS A 162 -13.07 -2.55 30.04
CA LYS A 162 -12.43 -1.24 30.14
C LYS A 162 -12.36 -0.62 28.75
N GLU A 163 -12.97 0.56 28.66
CA GLU A 163 -12.73 1.64 27.70
C GLU A 163 -12.51 1.29 26.23
N TYR A 164 -13.53 1.55 25.42
CA TYR A 164 -13.33 1.88 24.02
C TYR A 164 -12.90 3.35 23.94
N SER A 165 -11.71 3.64 23.41
CA SER A 165 -11.18 5.00 23.36
C SER A 165 -11.95 5.92 22.42
N ASP A 166 -12.62 5.40 21.40
CA ASP A 166 -13.39 6.17 20.41
C ASP A 166 -14.71 5.54 19.97
N ALA A 167 -15.03 4.34 20.51
CA ALA A 167 -16.28 3.61 20.22
C ALA A 167 -16.61 3.40 18.71
N GLY A 168 -15.60 3.44 17.82
CA GLY A 168 -15.77 3.31 16.37
C GLY A 168 -15.99 4.64 15.64
N PHE A 169 -15.77 5.77 16.29
CA PHE A 169 -15.95 7.09 15.65
C PHE A 169 -14.96 7.31 14.49
N LYS A 170 -13.71 6.88 14.65
CA LYS A 170 -12.70 6.97 13.58
C LYS A 170 -13.08 6.11 12.37
N ASP A 171 -13.54 4.88 12.63
CA ASP A 171 -13.97 3.96 11.59
C ASP A 171 -15.17 4.52 10.81
N ALA A 172 -16.09 5.20 11.51
CA ALA A 172 -17.19 5.90 10.87
C ALA A 172 -16.69 7.05 9.98
N LEU A 173 -15.72 7.84 10.46
CA LEU A 173 -15.11 8.89 9.64
C LEU A 173 -14.42 8.32 8.40
N ILE A 174 -13.64 7.25 8.53
CA ILE A 174 -13.01 6.56 7.40
C ILE A 174 -14.07 6.11 6.41
N PHE A 175 -15.09 5.40 6.86
CA PHE A 175 -16.16 4.88 6.01
C PHE A 175 -16.89 6.00 5.25
N HIS A 176 -17.30 7.06 5.95
CA HIS A 176 -18.00 8.19 5.31
C HIS A 176 -17.09 9.01 4.39
N THR A 177 -15.78 9.08 4.67
CA THR A 177 -14.79 9.66 3.76
C THR A 177 -14.75 8.87 2.44
N ILE A 178 -14.66 7.56 2.53
CA ILE A 178 -14.64 6.66 1.37
C ILE A 178 -15.95 6.79 0.58
N LEU A 179 -17.09 6.68 1.25
CA LEU A 179 -18.42 6.74 0.63
C LEU A 179 -18.64 8.05 -0.14
N THR A 180 -18.23 9.17 0.45
CA THR A 180 -18.40 10.51 -0.16
C THR A 180 -17.43 10.74 -1.32
N HIS A 181 -16.15 10.35 -1.14
CA HIS A 181 -15.12 10.59 -2.14
C HIS A 181 -15.25 9.66 -3.36
N THR A 182 -15.55 8.38 -3.13
CA THR A 182 -15.64 7.38 -4.22
C THR A 182 -16.76 7.70 -5.21
N ASN A 183 -17.87 8.23 -4.74
CA ASN A 183 -19.07 8.50 -5.54
C ASN A 183 -19.51 7.22 -6.31
N GLU A 184 -19.60 7.28 -7.64
CA GLU A 184 -19.99 6.16 -8.51
C GLU A 184 -18.82 5.30 -9.01
N GLN A 185 -17.59 5.68 -8.68
CA GLN A 185 -16.39 4.96 -9.07
C GLN A 185 -16.12 3.76 -8.14
N LEU A 186 -15.13 2.93 -8.48
CA LEU A 186 -14.73 1.81 -7.63
C LEU A 186 -13.94 2.32 -6.42
N GLY A 187 -14.39 1.98 -5.20
CA GLY A 187 -13.67 2.21 -3.96
C GLY A 187 -13.22 0.89 -3.34
N ILE A 188 -11.95 0.78 -2.99
CA ILE A 188 -11.38 -0.40 -2.35
C ILE A 188 -10.72 0.03 -1.05
N LEU A 189 -11.24 -0.43 0.09
CA LEU A 189 -10.58 -0.26 1.39
C LEU A 189 -9.64 -1.43 1.64
N ILE A 190 -8.40 -1.12 2.00
CA ILE A 190 -7.39 -2.10 2.40
C ILE A 190 -7.24 -2.01 3.91
N SER A 191 -7.79 -3.01 4.62
CA SER A 191 -7.80 -3.06 6.08
C SER A 191 -7.83 -4.49 6.58
N ASN A 192 -7.19 -4.70 7.73
CA ASN A 192 -7.27 -5.96 8.49
C ASN A 192 -8.38 -5.95 9.56
N ASP A 193 -9.16 -4.86 9.66
CA ASP A 193 -10.21 -4.74 10.67
C ASP A 193 -11.54 -5.29 10.18
N ASN A 194 -12.05 -6.31 10.88
CA ASN A 194 -13.32 -6.94 10.56
C ASN A 194 -14.54 -6.03 10.78
N ASP A 195 -14.39 -4.92 11.49
CA ASP A 195 -15.51 -4.00 11.73
C ASP A 195 -15.98 -3.31 10.46
N PHE A 196 -15.06 -3.13 9.50
CA PHE A 196 -15.40 -2.64 8.16
C PHE A 196 -16.11 -3.68 7.28
N SER A 197 -15.90 -4.97 7.51
CA SER A 197 -16.41 -6.03 6.62
C SER A 197 -17.94 -6.00 6.48
N GLU A 198 -18.65 -5.69 7.56
CA GLU A 198 -20.12 -5.60 7.52
C GLU A 198 -20.60 -4.33 6.79
N LEU A 199 -19.84 -3.24 6.85
CA LEU A 199 -20.16 -1.99 6.15
C LEU A 199 -19.99 -2.13 4.63
N PHE A 200 -18.93 -2.83 4.20
CA PHE A 200 -18.64 -3.03 2.78
C PHE A 200 -19.40 -4.17 2.14
N ASN A 201 -19.95 -5.10 2.93
CA ASN A 201 -20.83 -6.17 2.45
C ASN A 201 -22.32 -5.79 2.52
N GLY A 202 -22.64 -4.59 2.99
CA GLY A 202 -24.00 -4.09 3.15
C GLY A 202 -24.57 -3.43 1.90
N GLU A 203 -25.80 -2.91 2.02
CA GLU A 203 -26.55 -2.26 0.93
C GLU A 203 -26.01 -0.87 0.53
N TYR A 204 -24.99 -0.35 1.21
CA TYR A 204 -24.58 1.06 1.09
C TYR A 204 -23.99 1.44 -0.26
N ALA A 205 -23.20 0.54 -0.88
CA ALA A 205 -22.69 0.79 -2.23
C ALA A 205 -22.12 -0.48 -2.88
N SER A 206 -22.66 -0.88 -4.02
CA SER A 206 -22.18 -2.03 -4.80
C SER A 206 -20.80 -1.80 -5.45
N ASN A 207 -20.31 -0.57 -5.42
CA ASN A 207 -19.02 -0.15 -5.94
C ASN A 207 -17.93 -0.05 -4.86
N LEU A 208 -18.26 -0.32 -3.58
CA LEU A 208 -17.27 -0.40 -2.50
C LEU A 208 -16.87 -1.86 -2.25
N LYS A 209 -15.59 -2.08 -2.11
CA LYS A 209 -15.00 -3.39 -1.81
C LYS A 209 -14.00 -3.26 -0.68
N MET A 210 -13.78 -4.35 0.05
CA MET A 210 -12.77 -4.44 1.08
C MET A 210 -11.84 -5.63 0.81
N CYS A 211 -10.57 -5.45 1.11
CA CYS A 211 -9.57 -6.52 1.08
C CYS A 211 -8.52 -6.29 2.17
N ASN A 212 -7.65 -7.26 2.40
CA ASN A 212 -6.66 -7.20 3.48
C ASN A 212 -5.22 -7.46 3.02
N ASN A 213 -5.01 -7.73 1.73
CA ASN A 213 -3.69 -8.04 1.19
C ASN A 213 -3.56 -7.60 -0.28
N VAL A 214 -2.32 -7.53 -0.75
CA VAL A 214 -1.96 -7.10 -2.11
C VAL A 214 -2.56 -8.00 -3.19
N LYS A 215 -2.62 -9.32 -2.95
CA LYS A 215 -3.18 -10.30 -3.91
C LYS A 215 -4.67 -10.05 -4.18
N ASP A 216 -5.42 -9.75 -3.13
CA ASP A 216 -6.86 -9.47 -3.28
C ASP A 216 -7.10 -8.14 -4.01
N VAL A 217 -6.28 -7.10 -3.74
CA VAL A 217 -6.32 -5.84 -4.52
C VAL A 217 -6.10 -6.14 -6.00
N ARG A 218 -5.06 -6.91 -6.35
CA ARG A 218 -4.77 -7.32 -7.73
C ARG A 218 -5.96 -8.02 -8.37
N ASN A 219 -6.55 -8.99 -7.68
CA ASN A 219 -7.69 -9.76 -8.19
C ASN A 219 -8.90 -8.86 -8.47
N ILE A 220 -9.21 -7.94 -7.56
CA ILE A 220 -10.31 -6.99 -7.72
C ILE A 220 -10.05 -6.08 -8.94
N LEU A 221 -8.85 -5.49 -9.03
CA LEU A 221 -8.50 -4.60 -10.14
C LEU A 221 -8.50 -5.35 -11.48
N SER A 222 -7.95 -6.58 -11.53
CA SER A 222 -7.96 -7.39 -12.73
C SER A 222 -9.38 -7.67 -13.23
N GLN A 223 -10.30 -8.01 -12.33
CA GLN A 223 -11.71 -8.27 -12.66
C GLN A 223 -12.44 -7.01 -13.14
N GLU A 224 -12.29 -5.89 -12.42
CA GLU A 224 -13.07 -4.67 -12.70
C GLU A 224 -12.53 -3.92 -13.93
N PHE A 225 -11.23 -4.00 -14.20
CA PHE A 225 -10.61 -3.37 -15.38
C PHE A 225 -10.39 -4.35 -16.55
N ASN A 226 -10.77 -5.62 -16.39
CA ASN A 226 -10.55 -6.69 -17.37
C ASN A 226 -9.07 -6.83 -17.77
N ILE A 227 -8.17 -6.74 -16.81
CA ILE A 227 -6.74 -6.93 -17.01
C ILE A 227 -6.43 -8.42 -16.97
N THR A 228 -5.88 -8.94 -18.03
CA THR A 228 -5.41 -10.33 -18.09
C THR A 228 -3.96 -10.43 -17.61
N ILE A 229 -3.53 -11.64 -17.32
CA ILE A 229 -2.11 -11.90 -17.01
C ILE A 229 -1.22 -11.56 -18.22
N ALA A 230 -1.72 -11.78 -19.45
CA ALA A 230 -1.02 -11.39 -20.65
C ALA A 230 -0.73 -9.88 -20.68
N ASP A 231 -1.74 -9.05 -20.36
CA ASP A 231 -1.59 -7.59 -20.31
C ASP A 231 -0.55 -7.16 -19.27
N MET A 232 -0.52 -7.84 -18.11
CA MET A 232 0.47 -7.53 -17.05
C MET A 232 1.88 -7.88 -17.51
N VAL A 233 2.09 -9.06 -18.10
CA VAL A 233 3.41 -9.47 -18.59
C VAL A 233 3.85 -8.60 -19.77
N GLU A 234 2.94 -8.22 -20.65
CA GLU A 234 3.23 -7.29 -21.74
C GLU A 234 3.71 -5.93 -21.20
N THR A 235 3.04 -5.41 -20.18
CA THR A 235 3.46 -4.19 -19.50
C THR A 235 4.87 -4.34 -18.92
N LEU A 236 5.15 -5.45 -18.20
CA LEU A 236 6.47 -5.73 -17.62
C LEU A 236 7.55 -5.81 -18.70
N LEU A 237 7.30 -6.52 -19.80
CA LEU A 237 8.24 -6.65 -20.91
C LEU A 237 8.54 -5.31 -21.61
N HIS A 238 7.65 -4.32 -21.48
CA HIS A 238 7.89 -2.97 -22.03
C HIS A 238 8.48 -1.97 -21.04
N THR A 239 8.44 -2.26 -19.74
CA THR A 239 8.80 -1.27 -18.70
C THR A 239 9.90 -1.73 -17.75
N ASP A 240 10.19 -3.02 -17.67
CA ASP A 240 11.20 -3.59 -16.78
C ASP A 240 12.48 -3.98 -17.54
N ASP A 241 13.40 -3.04 -17.68
CA ASP A 241 14.70 -3.27 -18.32
C ASP A 241 15.50 -4.39 -17.65
N TYR A 242 15.34 -4.59 -16.33
CA TYR A 242 16.03 -5.65 -15.62
C TYR A 242 15.50 -7.03 -16.03
N LEU A 243 14.17 -7.18 -16.16
CA LEU A 243 13.56 -8.42 -16.67
C LEU A 243 14.04 -8.73 -18.08
N ILE A 244 14.04 -7.73 -18.98
CA ILE A 244 14.54 -7.88 -20.35
C ILE A 244 16.01 -8.34 -20.35
N GLN A 245 16.87 -7.71 -19.55
CA GLN A 245 18.29 -8.11 -19.47
C GLN A 245 18.48 -9.53 -18.91
N ARG A 246 17.64 -9.95 -17.97
CA ARG A 246 17.65 -11.33 -17.48
C ARG A 246 17.23 -12.32 -18.56
N ILE A 247 16.15 -12.06 -19.30
CA ILE A 247 15.70 -12.92 -20.42
C ILE A 247 16.82 -13.06 -21.46
N LEU A 248 17.42 -11.94 -21.85
CA LEU A 248 18.54 -11.96 -22.82
C LEU A 248 19.74 -12.74 -22.28
N SER A 249 20.07 -12.59 -21.00
CA SER A 249 21.17 -13.33 -20.37
C SER A 249 20.93 -14.83 -20.27
N GLU A 250 19.71 -15.27 -19.95
CA GLU A 250 19.34 -16.69 -19.93
C GLU A 250 19.36 -17.29 -21.36
N CYS A 251 19.08 -16.48 -22.36
CA CYS A 251 19.17 -16.86 -23.79
C CYS A 251 20.59 -16.67 -24.42
N GLU A 252 21.61 -16.47 -23.57
CA GLU A 252 23.03 -16.35 -23.96
C GLU A 252 23.37 -15.14 -24.87
N PHE A 253 22.58 -14.07 -24.81
CA PHE A 253 22.90 -12.82 -25.49
C PHE A 253 23.90 -11.95 -24.67
N ASP A 254 24.63 -11.10 -25.41
CA ASP A 254 25.56 -10.15 -24.78
C ASP A 254 24.81 -9.08 -23.95
N LYS A 255 25.45 -8.59 -22.87
CA LYS A 255 24.88 -7.59 -21.94
C LYS A 255 24.44 -6.26 -22.57
N ASN A 256 24.93 -5.92 -23.75
CA ASN A 256 24.58 -4.70 -24.48
C ASN A 256 23.52 -4.95 -25.56
N THR A 257 22.93 -6.15 -25.60
CA THR A 257 21.89 -6.48 -26.55
C THR A 257 20.59 -5.78 -26.15
N HIS A 258 19.91 -5.20 -27.15
CA HIS A 258 18.60 -4.59 -26.98
C HIS A 258 17.56 -5.40 -27.74
N MET A 259 16.37 -5.44 -27.17
CA MET A 259 15.21 -6.10 -27.72
C MET A 259 14.27 -5.03 -28.28
N ASP A 260 13.94 -5.11 -29.55
CA ASP A 260 13.06 -4.18 -30.24
C ASP A 260 11.77 -4.89 -30.68
N SER A 261 10.71 -4.12 -30.89
CA SER A 261 9.44 -4.57 -31.51
C SER A 261 8.87 -5.85 -30.89
N LEU A 262 8.66 -5.83 -29.57
CA LEU A 262 8.12 -6.95 -28.83
C LEU A 262 6.63 -7.14 -29.11
N SER A 263 6.21 -8.39 -29.31
CA SER A 263 4.78 -8.77 -29.47
C SER A 263 4.47 -10.13 -28.87
N ILE A 264 3.48 -10.19 -27.98
CA ILE A 264 3.04 -11.43 -27.34
C ILE A 264 2.25 -12.27 -28.34
N LYS A 265 2.59 -13.56 -28.43
CA LYS A 265 1.87 -14.56 -29.22
C LYS A 265 0.85 -15.34 -28.41
N SER A 266 1.26 -15.77 -27.23
CA SER A 266 0.40 -16.53 -26.31
C SER A 266 0.81 -16.30 -24.87
N CYS A 267 -0.16 -16.33 -23.99
CA CYS A 267 0.05 -16.33 -22.56
C CYS A 267 -0.86 -17.36 -21.92
N LYS A 268 -0.27 -18.26 -21.14
CA LYS A 268 -1.00 -19.20 -20.28
C LYS A 268 -0.64 -18.88 -18.84
N SER A 269 -1.60 -18.94 -17.96
CA SER A 269 -1.38 -18.69 -16.54
C SER A 269 -1.91 -19.81 -15.68
N ASN A 270 -1.18 -20.09 -14.61
CA ASN A 270 -1.59 -21.01 -13.57
C ASN A 270 -1.32 -20.31 -12.23
N GLU A 271 -2.39 -19.82 -11.57
CA GLU A 271 -2.38 -19.06 -10.33
C GLU A 271 -1.38 -17.89 -10.29
N ASP A 272 -0.11 -18.18 -10.03
CA ASP A 272 0.94 -17.17 -9.83
C ASP A 272 2.01 -17.18 -10.93
N ASN A 273 2.03 -18.20 -11.79
CA ASN A 273 2.99 -18.33 -12.88
C ASN A 273 2.33 -18.00 -14.23
N ALA A 274 3.07 -17.34 -15.08
CA ALA A 274 2.73 -17.09 -16.47
C ALA A 274 3.75 -17.75 -17.40
N GLU A 275 3.27 -18.59 -18.33
CA GLU A 275 4.04 -19.07 -19.48
C GLU A 275 3.71 -18.14 -20.64
N VAL A 276 4.70 -17.42 -21.16
CA VAL A 276 4.50 -16.41 -22.19
C VAL A 276 5.41 -16.66 -23.36
N SER A 277 4.80 -16.78 -24.56
CA SER A 277 5.53 -16.81 -25.82
C SER A 277 5.38 -15.47 -26.51
N PHE A 278 6.49 -14.86 -26.90
CA PHE A 278 6.50 -13.59 -27.62
C PHE A 278 7.57 -13.56 -28.72
N LYS A 279 7.41 -12.61 -29.64
CA LYS A 279 8.40 -12.32 -30.67
C LYS A 279 9.08 -10.99 -30.38
N ALA A 280 10.37 -10.90 -30.67
CA ALA A 280 11.09 -9.64 -30.63
C ALA A 280 12.16 -9.60 -31.71
N LEU A 281 12.56 -8.38 -32.09
CA LEU A 281 13.69 -8.13 -32.97
C LEU A 281 14.96 -7.90 -32.15
N ILE A 282 16.05 -8.56 -32.51
CA ILE A 282 17.38 -8.32 -31.94
C ILE A 282 18.33 -8.13 -33.10
N ASN A 283 18.92 -6.94 -33.22
CA ASN A 283 19.82 -6.58 -34.32
C ASN A 283 19.20 -6.83 -35.72
N GLY A 284 17.88 -6.66 -35.86
CA GLY A 284 17.17 -6.87 -37.12
C GLY A 284 16.80 -8.32 -37.42
N ILE A 285 17.13 -9.27 -36.54
CA ILE A 285 16.75 -10.68 -36.63
C ILE A 285 15.56 -10.94 -35.72
N GLN A 286 14.55 -11.66 -36.21
CA GLN A 286 13.37 -12.01 -35.43
C GLN A 286 13.60 -13.30 -34.64
N TYR A 287 13.31 -13.22 -33.34
CA TYR A 287 13.37 -14.35 -32.42
C TYR A 287 11.98 -14.64 -31.81
N SER A 288 11.73 -15.91 -31.51
CA SER A 288 10.65 -16.36 -30.64
C SER A 288 11.22 -16.64 -29.28
N PHE A 289 10.62 -16.09 -28.26
CA PHE A 289 10.97 -16.32 -26.87
C PHE A 289 9.84 -17.07 -26.18
N ASP A 290 10.20 -18.02 -25.31
CA ASP A 290 9.31 -18.67 -24.38
C ASP A 290 9.86 -18.45 -22.97
N ILE A 291 9.07 -17.83 -22.11
CA ILE A 291 9.44 -17.53 -20.72
C ILE A 291 8.42 -18.10 -19.75
N GLU A 292 8.90 -18.47 -18.57
CA GLU A 292 8.08 -18.72 -17.39
C GLU A 292 8.42 -17.67 -16.33
N TYR A 293 7.40 -16.94 -15.88
CA TYR A 293 7.54 -15.82 -14.93
C TYR A 293 6.59 -15.96 -13.76
N ASN A 294 7.11 -15.82 -12.52
CA ASN A 294 6.28 -15.79 -11.32
C ASN A 294 5.89 -14.36 -10.98
N LEU A 295 4.60 -14.05 -11.10
CA LEU A 295 4.05 -12.71 -10.87
C LEU A 295 4.13 -12.25 -9.41
N ASN A 296 4.03 -13.17 -8.44
CA ASN A 296 4.08 -12.82 -7.02
C ASN A 296 5.51 -12.63 -6.52
N ALA A 297 6.40 -13.54 -6.90
CA ALA A 297 7.82 -13.45 -6.56
C ALA A 297 8.56 -12.41 -7.42
N LYS A 298 7.94 -11.91 -8.49
CA LYS A 298 8.57 -11.04 -9.52
C LYS A 298 9.86 -11.67 -10.05
N GLU A 299 9.80 -12.96 -10.41
CA GLU A 299 10.99 -13.73 -10.77
C GLU A 299 10.82 -14.47 -12.10
N LEU A 300 11.82 -14.33 -12.97
CA LEU A 300 11.97 -15.15 -14.16
C LEU A 300 12.42 -16.54 -13.71
N LEU A 301 11.60 -17.55 -13.99
CA LEU A 301 11.88 -18.94 -13.65
C LEU A 301 12.64 -19.65 -14.77
N ASN A 302 12.30 -19.34 -16.02
CA ASN A 302 12.94 -19.93 -17.20
C ASN A 302 12.80 -18.99 -18.41
N ALA A 303 13.78 -19.03 -19.32
CA ALA A 303 13.70 -18.38 -20.62
C ALA A 303 14.43 -19.21 -21.69
N SER A 304 13.84 -19.29 -22.85
CA SER A 304 14.46 -19.89 -24.03
C SER A 304 14.12 -19.07 -25.27
N CYS A 305 14.95 -19.13 -26.29
CA CYS A 305 14.68 -18.44 -27.54
C CYS A 305 15.12 -19.26 -28.76
N GLU A 306 14.44 -19.01 -29.87
CA GLU A 306 14.75 -19.61 -31.20
C GLU A 306 14.69 -18.52 -32.27
N ILE A 307 15.55 -18.64 -33.29
CA ILE A 307 15.50 -17.76 -34.47
C ILE A 307 14.27 -18.17 -35.33
N ILE A 308 13.49 -17.17 -35.72
CA ILE A 308 12.40 -17.40 -36.67
C ILE A 308 12.98 -17.22 -38.06
N ASP A 309 13.17 -18.34 -38.81
CA ASP A 309 13.50 -18.31 -40.23
C ASP A 309 12.28 -17.78 -41.00
N GLU A 310 12.47 -16.73 -41.83
CA GLU A 310 11.40 -16.14 -42.67
C GLU A 310 10.85 -17.09 -43.74
N THR A 311 11.29 -18.34 -43.76
CA THR A 311 10.90 -19.32 -44.77
C THR A 311 9.60 -20.07 -44.51
N GLU A 312 8.92 -19.83 -43.35
CA GLU A 312 7.63 -20.47 -43.00
C GLU A 312 6.42 -19.51 -43.04
N ALA A 313 6.49 -18.45 -43.81
CA ALA A 313 5.35 -17.54 -44.02
C ALA A 313 4.74 -17.81 -45.41
N ASP A 314 4.00 -18.94 -45.54
CA ASP A 314 3.02 -19.17 -46.61
C ASP A 314 1.70 -19.72 -46.02
#